data_d77e2ca852c4296ad4ae32d383f46b45
#
_entry.id   d77e2ca852c4296ad4ae32d383f46b45
#
_cell.length_a   1.000
_cell.length_b   1.000
_cell.length_c   1.000
_cell.angle_alpha   90.00
_cell.angle_beta   90.00
_cell.angle_gamma   90.00
#
_symmetry.space_group_name_H-M   'P 1'
#
loop_
_entity.id
_entity.type
_entity.pdbx_description
1 polymer ?
#
loop_
_entity_poly.entity_id
_entity_poly.type
_entity_poly.pdbx_seq_one_letter_code
_entity_poly.pdbx_strand_id
1 'polypeptide(L)'
;MINSARIAQMKDGAFLINTSRGGLIVEEDLAKALNSGMLAGAALDVLSTEPPPSSNPLLQAKNCIITPHIAWATQEARARLMNIAAANLKAWLDSRPQNVVS
;
A
#
# COMPACT_ATOMS: atom_id res chain seq x y z
N MET A 1 11.20 0.67 -3.94
CA MET A 1 10.59 1.10 -5.24
C MET A 1 10.36 2.61 -5.25
N ILE A 2 9.58 3.16 -4.37
CA ILE A 2 9.35 4.62 -4.22
C ILE A 2 10.34 5.17 -3.21
N ASN A 3 11.28 5.95 -3.69
CA ASN A 3 12.34 6.62 -2.93
C ASN A 3 12.42 8.09 -3.34
N SER A 4 13.33 8.86 -2.76
CA SER A 4 13.49 10.30 -3.04
C SER A 4 13.64 10.60 -4.54
N ALA A 5 14.41 9.79 -5.28
CA ALA A 5 14.60 9.98 -6.72
C ALA A 5 13.31 9.77 -7.53
N ARG A 6 12.47 8.84 -7.13
CA ARG A 6 11.15 8.62 -7.77
C ARG A 6 10.13 9.66 -7.37
N ILE A 7 10.14 10.08 -6.11
CA ILE A 7 9.27 11.15 -5.61
C ILE A 7 9.59 12.46 -6.34
N ALA A 8 10.86 12.78 -6.57
CA ALA A 8 11.26 13.98 -7.31
C ALA A 8 10.80 14.00 -8.80
N GLN A 9 10.37 12.88 -9.34
CA GLN A 9 9.80 12.78 -10.70
C GLN A 9 8.26 12.92 -10.73
N MET A 10 7.63 12.98 -9.55
CA MET A 10 6.17 13.17 -9.46
C MET A 10 5.84 14.64 -9.71
N LYS A 11 4.59 14.90 -10.10
CA LYS A 11 4.10 16.27 -10.20
C LYS A 11 4.06 16.92 -8.83
N ASP A 12 4.41 18.20 -8.75
CA ASP A 12 4.23 18.99 -7.54
C ASP A 12 2.78 18.92 -7.07
N GLY A 13 2.59 18.68 -5.78
CA GLY A 13 1.26 18.53 -5.19
C GLY A 13 0.56 17.21 -5.50
N ALA A 14 1.26 16.19 -6.01
CA ALA A 14 0.68 14.87 -6.20
C ALA A 14 0.31 14.21 -4.86
N PHE A 15 -0.66 13.30 -4.90
CA PHE A 15 -0.99 12.40 -3.79
C PHE A 15 -0.38 11.03 -4.02
N LEU A 16 0.08 10.38 -2.94
CA LEU A 16 0.59 9.02 -2.96
C LEU A 16 -0.33 8.12 -2.13
N ILE A 17 -0.84 7.04 -2.75
CA ILE A 17 -1.71 6.08 -2.08
C ILE A 17 -1.06 4.70 -2.15
N ASN A 18 -0.95 4.01 -1.01
CA ASN A 18 -0.43 2.65 -0.94
C ASN A 18 -1.35 1.75 -0.11
N THR A 19 -2.01 0.82 -0.78
CA THR A 19 -2.82 -0.25 -0.17
C THR A 19 -2.24 -1.63 -0.48
N SER A 20 -0.97 -1.70 -0.86
CA SER A 20 -0.30 -2.94 -1.29
C SER A 20 0.67 -3.46 -0.23
N ARG A 21 1.89 -2.93 -0.19
CA ARG A 21 2.92 -3.33 0.80
C ARG A 21 3.76 -2.13 1.21
N GLY A 22 4.03 -2.01 2.51
CA GLY A 22 4.82 -0.90 3.07
C GLY A 22 6.25 -0.83 2.54
N GLY A 23 6.91 -1.97 2.36
CA GLY A 23 8.27 -2.05 1.82
C GLY A 23 8.46 -1.52 0.39
N LEU A 24 7.37 -1.15 -0.29
CA LEU A 24 7.46 -0.48 -1.60
C LEU A 24 7.91 0.98 -1.50
N ILE A 25 7.82 1.59 -0.32
CA ILE A 25 8.10 3.01 -0.08
C ILE A 25 9.23 3.13 0.94
N VAL A 26 10.16 4.05 0.69
CA VAL A 26 11.13 4.51 1.69
C VAL A 26 10.44 5.57 2.55
N GLU A 27 10.10 5.21 3.78
CA GLU A 27 9.24 6.01 4.67
C GLU A 27 9.85 7.36 5.04
N GLU A 28 11.16 7.40 5.26
CA GLU A 28 11.88 8.66 5.52
C GLU A 28 11.80 9.62 4.33
N ASP A 29 11.94 9.10 3.10
CA ASP A 29 11.89 9.92 1.89
C ASP A 29 10.48 10.49 1.67
N LEU A 30 9.45 9.67 1.91
CA LEU A 30 8.06 10.11 1.82
C LEU A 30 7.74 11.17 2.89
N ALA A 31 8.16 10.95 4.14
CA ALA A 31 7.93 11.91 5.22
C ALA A 31 8.58 13.27 4.92
N LYS A 32 9.81 13.28 4.37
CA LYS A 32 10.49 14.51 3.93
C LYS A 32 9.71 15.23 2.82
N ALA A 33 9.22 14.50 1.83
CA ALA A 33 8.47 15.07 0.71
C ALA A 33 7.13 15.68 1.17
N LEU A 34 6.43 15.04 2.11
CA LEU A 34 5.21 15.56 2.71
C LEU A 34 5.48 16.82 3.55
N ASN A 35 6.51 16.78 4.39
CA ASN A 35 6.85 17.89 5.27
C ASN A 35 7.35 19.11 4.51
N SER A 36 8.01 18.93 3.37
CA SER A 36 8.43 20.02 2.48
C SER A 36 7.32 20.57 1.59
N GLY A 37 6.19 19.87 1.49
CA GLY A 37 5.07 20.27 0.60
C GLY A 37 5.26 19.87 -0.86
N MET A 38 6.29 19.09 -1.19
CA MET A 38 6.49 18.54 -2.54
C MET A 38 5.33 17.64 -2.95
N LEU A 39 4.85 16.80 -2.03
CA LEU A 39 3.61 16.04 -2.18
C LEU A 39 2.50 16.71 -1.37
N ALA A 40 1.29 16.75 -1.90
CA ALA A 40 0.12 17.32 -1.24
C ALA A 40 -0.36 16.44 -0.08
N GLY A 41 -0.18 15.12 -0.18
CA GLY A 41 -0.57 14.19 0.87
C GLY A 41 -0.26 12.74 0.52
N ALA A 42 -0.42 11.87 1.51
CA ALA A 42 -0.35 10.42 1.35
C ALA A 42 -1.46 9.72 2.13
N ALA A 43 -1.93 8.59 1.59
CA ALA A 43 -2.83 7.66 2.26
C ALA A 43 -2.23 6.25 2.22
N LEU A 44 -1.91 5.71 3.39
CA LEU A 44 -1.17 4.46 3.53
C LEU A 44 -1.98 3.48 4.37
N ASP A 45 -2.35 2.36 3.79
CA ASP A 45 -2.97 1.26 4.54
C ASP A 45 -1.92 0.27 5.07
N VAL A 46 -0.68 0.41 4.61
CA VAL A 46 0.43 -0.48 4.93
C VAL A 46 1.71 0.30 5.22
N LEU A 47 2.47 -0.19 6.19
CA LEU A 47 3.79 0.32 6.56
C LEU A 47 4.84 -0.77 6.49
N SER A 48 6.13 -0.39 6.48
CA SER A 48 7.24 -1.33 6.38
C SER A 48 7.32 -2.28 7.58
N THR A 49 6.87 -1.82 8.74
CA THR A 49 6.73 -2.61 9.97
C THR A 49 5.33 -2.37 10.53
N GLU A 50 4.60 -3.43 10.85
CA GLU A 50 3.24 -3.39 11.37
C GLU A 50 3.14 -4.26 12.66
N PRO A 51 2.78 -3.66 13.81
CA PRO A 51 2.52 -2.24 14.03
C PRO A 51 3.79 -1.38 13.92
N PRO A 52 3.68 -0.10 13.49
CA PRO A 52 4.84 0.76 13.34
C PRO A 52 5.44 1.15 14.71
N PRO A 53 6.77 1.27 14.82
CA PRO A 53 7.38 1.84 16.00
C PRO A 53 6.97 3.32 16.16
N SER A 54 6.94 3.81 17.39
CA SER A 54 6.59 5.22 17.68
C SER A 54 7.53 6.24 17.02
N SER A 55 8.72 5.80 16.62
CA SER A 55 9.72 6.60 15.91
C SER A 55 9.48 6.66 14.39
N ASN A 56 8.47 5.96 13.86
CA ASN A 56 8.22 6.00 12.41
C ASN A 56 7.89 7.44 11.97
N PRO A 57 8.65 8.01 11.00
CA PRO A 57 8.53 9.42 10.62
C PRO A 57 7.17 9.76 9.99
N LEU A 58 6.47 8.78 9.43
CA LEU A 58 5.16 8.99 8.82
C LEU A 58 4.05 9.28 9.84
N LEU A 59 4.21 8.84 11.09
CA LEU A 59 3.22 9.10 12.15
C LEU A 59 3.09 10.59 12.49
N GLN A 60 4.09 11.41 12.18
CA GLN A 60 4.13 12.85 12.40
C GLN A 60 4.24 13.66 11.11
N ALA A 61 4.20 12.98 9.96
CA ALA A 61 4.30 13.66 8.67
C ALA A 61 3.01 14.45 8.36
N LYS A 62 3.17 15.61 7.74
CA LYS A 62 2.04 16.44 7.31
C LYS A 62 1.19 15.70 6.28
N ASN A 63 -0.13 15.87 6.36
CA ASN A 63 -1.08 15.34 5.38
C ASN A 63 -0.90 13.84 5.09
N CYS A 64 -0.54 13.04 6.10
CA CYS A 64 -0.40 11.60 6.00
C CYS A 64 -1.54 10.92 6.76
N ILE A 65 -2.35 10.15 6.04
CA ILE A 65 -3.40 9.31 6.63
C ILE A 65 -2.89 7.88 6.64
N ILE A 66 -2.96 7.21 7.80
CA ILE A 66 -2.55 5.82 7.96
C ILE A 66 -3.73 5.03 8.50
N THR A 67 -4.04 3.90 7.85
CA THR A 67 -5.04 2.94 8.30
C THR A 67 -4.37 1.60 8.62
N PRO A 68 -4.93 0.78 9.53
CA PRO A 68 -4.25 -0.39 10.08
C PRO A 68 -4.43 -1.65 9.20
N HIS A 69 -4.00 -1.59 7.94
CA HIS A 69 -4.00 -2.70 6.97
C HIS A 69 -5.39 -3.32 6.78
N ILE A 70 -6.39 -2.48 6.54
CA ILE A 70 -7.81 -2.84 6.46
C ILE A 70 -8.46 -2.55 5.10
N ALA A 71 -7.71 -2.16 4.08
CA ALA A 71 -8.26 -1.86 2.75
C ALA A 71 -8.98 -3.07 2.11
N TRP A 72 -8.67 -4.28 2.55
CA TRP A 72 -9.32 -5.54 2.14
C TRP A 72 -10.57 -5.90 2.96
N ALA A 73 -10.86 -5.20 4.07
CA ALA A 73 -11.72 -5.69 5.14
C ALA A 73 -13.22 -5.51 4.88
N THR A 74 -13.64 -4.86 3.79
CA THR A 74 -15.06 -4.75 3.47
C THR A 74 -15.68 -6.13 3.20
N GLN A 75 -16.96 -6.29 3.47
CA GLN A 75 -17.68 -7.55 3.26
C GLN A 75 -17.56 -8.02 1.81
N GLU A 76 -17.71 -7.10 0.85
CA GLU A 76 -17.65 -7.37 -0.58
C GLU A 76 -16.23 -7.78 -1.02
N ALA A 77 -15.20 -7.13 -0.52
CA ALA A 77 -13.80 -7.47 -0.84
C ALA A 77 -13.46 -8.87 -0.32
N ARG A 78 -13.86 -9.19 0.91
CA ARG A 78 -13.65 -10.52 1.50
C ARG A 78 -14.42 -11.60 0.74
N ALA A 79 -15.67 -11.34 0.38
CA ALA A 79 -16.48 -12.28 -0.40
C ALA A 79 -15.83 -12.56 -1.77
N ARG A 80 -15.36 -11.52 -2.46
CA ARG A 80 -14.66 -11.68 -3.74
C ARG A 80 -13.38 -12.52 -3.58
N LEU A 81 -12.58 -12.24 -2.55
CA LEU A 81 -11.34 -12.99 -2.30
C LEU A 81 -11.62 -14.49 -2.08
N MET A 82 -12.60 -14.82 -1.24
CA MET A 82 -12.98 -16.21 -0.98
C MET A 82 -13.50 -16.90 -2.24
N ASN A 83 -14.32 -16.22 -3.04
CA ASN A 83 -14.86 -16.80 -4.28
C ASN A 83 -13.73 -17.04 -5.31
N ILE A 84 -12.77 -16.11 -5.44
CA ILE A 84 -11.62 -16.28 -6.34
C ILE A 84 -10.74 -17.44 -5.85
N ALA A 85 -10.47 -17.54 -4.56
CA ALA A 85 -9.67 -18.64 -4.00
C ALA A 85 -10.33 -20.00 -4.27
N ALA A 86 -11.62 -20.12 -4.03
CA ALA A 86 -12.38 -21.35 -4.31
C ALA A 86 -12.40 -21.69 -5.81
N ALA A 87 -12.59 -20.69 -6.68
CA ALA A 87 -12.56 -20.89 -8.12
C ALA A 87 -11.17 -21.32 -8.62
N ASN A 88 -10.10 -20.74 -8.07
CA ASN A 88 -8.73 -21.12 -8.41
C ASN A 88 -8.44 -22.58 -8.02
N LEU A 89 -8.83 -22.99 -6.81
CA LEU A 89 -8.68 -24.38 -6.37
C LEU A 89 -9.45 -25.34 -7.26
N LYS A 90 -10.71 -25.03 -7.57
CA LYS A 90 -11.52 -25.84 -8.47
C LYS A 90 -10.88 -25.97 -9.85
N ALA A 91 -10.44 -24.87 -10.44
CA ALA A 91 -9.79 -24.85 -11.75
C ALA A 91 -8.49 -25.68 -11.76
N TRP A 92 -7.74 -25.65 -10.67
CA TRP A 92 -6.53 -26.47 -10.52
C TRP A 92 -6.90 -27.96 -10.47
N LEU A 93 -7.93 -28.35 -9.70
CA LEU A 93 -8.40 -29.75 -9.64
C LEU A 93 -8.93 -30.24 -10.99
N ASP A 94 -9.56 -29.37 -11.77
CA ASP A 94 -10.06 -29.65 -13.11
C ASP A 94 -8.93 -29.63 -14.18
N SER A 95 -7.64 -29.55 -13.79
CA SER A 95 -6.48 -29.44 -14.65
C SER A 95 -6.51 -28.23 -15.61
N ARG A 96 -7.19 -27.16 -15.21
CA ARG A 96 -7.30 -25.88 -15.95
C ARG A 96 -6.94 -24.71 -15.06
N PRO A 97 -5.69 -24.66 -14.53
CA PRO A 97 -5.28 -23.64 -13.57
C PRO A 97 -5.47 -22.23 -14.15
N GLN A 98 -5.92 -21.30 -13.29
CA GLN A 98 -6.09 -19.89 -13.60
C GLN A 98 -5.39 -19.02 -12.55
N ASN A 99 -5.11 -17.76 -12.90
CA ASN A 99 -4.40 -16.82 -12.04
C ASN A 99 -3.06 -17.36 -11.50
N VAL A 100 -2.36 -18.14 -12.35
CA VAL A 100 -1.07 -18.72 -12.00
C VAL A 100 -0.03 -17.61 -11.95
N VAL A 101 0.73 -17.54 -10.84
CA VAL A 101 1.89 -16.68 -10.68
C VAL A 101 3.15 -17.53 -10.76
N SER A 102 4.13 -17.06 -11.51
CA SER A 102 5.42 -17.73 -11.67
C SER A 102 6.49 -17.05 -10.82
#